data_6e0c0c26da3174dab85a121d56e2cf68
#
_entry.id   6e0c0c26da3174dab85a121d56e2cf68
#
_cell.length_a   1.000
_cell.length_b   1.000
_cell.length_c   1.000
_cell.angle_alpha   90.00
_cell.angle_beta   90.00
_cell.angle_gamma   90.00
#
_symmetry.space_group_name_H-M   'P 1'
#
loop_
_entity.id
_entity.type
_entity.pdbx_description
1 polymer ?
#
loop_
_entity_poly.entity_id
_entity_poly.type
_entity_poly.pdbx_seq_one_letter_code
_entity_poly.pdbx_strand_id
1 'polypeptide(L)'
;MIYLLDTNTVSYWMRGDEKIINEIKSHKPSDLSICTITLAEIYYGIEKSPVKKKERHNKIERIYSQLEIYPFDELSARKYSIIRTQLEKDGLVISERDLQIASIAMANKLIVVTHNVKEFKRIEKLDVEDWAKTG
;
A
#
# COMPACT_ATOMS: atom_id res chain seq x y z
N MET A 1 -6.16 2.52 -15.18
CA MET A 1 -5.03 2.16 -14.29
C MET A 1 -5.49 2.23 -12.85
N ILE A 2 -5.19 1.22 -12.09
CA ILE A 2 -5.58 1.16 -10.68
C ILE A 2 -4.35 1.23 -9.80
N TYR A 3 -4.39 2.10 -8.80
CA TYR A 3 -3.31 2.35 -7.86
C TYR A 3 -3.58 1.63 -6.55
N LEU A 4 -2.55 0.99 -6.01
CA LEU A 4 -2.59 0.36 -4.70
C LEU A 4 -1.76 1.22 -3.74
N LEU A 5 -2.45 1.86 -2.79
CA LEU A 5 -1.78 2.72 -1.81
C LEU A 5 -1.16 1.85 -0.71
N ASP A 6 0.14 2.04 -0.45
CA ASP A 6 0.79 1.31 0.64
C ASP A 6 0.44 1.91 2.00
N THR A 7 0.89 1.27 3.06
CA THR A 7 0.55 1.67 4.43
C THR A 7 1.01 3.09 4.75
N ASN A 8 2.22 3.46 4.37
CA ASN A 8 2.74 4.80 4.67
C ASN A 8 1.96 5.87 3.92
N THR A 9 1.59 5.62 2.67
CA THR A 9 0.78 6.55 1.88
C THR A 9 -0.58 6.78 2.54
N VAL A 10 -1.24 5.71 2.99
CA VAL A 10 -2.51 5.82 3.71
C VAL A 10 -2.32 6.59 5.02
N SER A 11 -1.23 6.34 5.75
CA SER A 11 -0.92 7.06 6.98
C SER A 11 -0.75 8.56 6.73
N TYR A 12 -0.05 8.94 5.67
CA TYR A 12 0.10 10.35 5.28
C TYR A 12 -1.27 10.97 4.97
N TRP A 13 -2.11 10.26 4.24
CA TRP A 13 -3.48 10.70 3.95
C TRP A 13 -4.25 10.95 5.25
N MET A 14 -4.22 10.00 6.17
CA MET A 14 -4.92 10.12 7.47
C MET A 14 -4.44 11.30 8.29
N ARG A 15 -3.15 11.65 8.18
CA ARG A 15 -2.58 12.80 8.91
C ARG A 15 -2.79 14.14 8.23
N GLY A 16 -3.42 14.14 7.06
CA GLY A 16 -3.72 15.37 6.33
C GLY A 16 -2.57 15.91 5.49
N ASP A 17 -1.65 15.06 5.05
CA ASP A 17 -0.56 15.48 4.17
C ASP A 17 -1.12 16.05 2.87
N GLU A 18 -0.86 17.33 2.61
CA GLU A 18 -1.47 18.04 1.49
C GLU A 18 -1.08 17.49 0.12
N LYS A 19 0.16 17.04 -0.05
CA LYS A 19 0.61 16.50 -1.33
C LYS A 19 -0.11 15.21 -1.65
N ILE A 20 -0.22 14.32 -0.68
CA ILE A 20 -0.94 13.06 -0.82
C ILE A 20 -2.42 13.33 -1.11
N ILE A 21 -3.03 14.21 -0.34
CA ILE A 21 -4.45 14.55 -0.51
C ILE A 21 -4.71 15.13 -1.90
N ASN A 22 -3.84 16.02 -2.38
CA ASN A 22 -3.98 16.61 -3.71
C ASN A 22 -3.88 15.55 -4.81
N GLU A 23 -2.94 14.62 -4.70
CA GLU A 23 -2.83 13.50 -5.65
C GLU A 23 -4.06 12.61 -5.61
N ILE A 24 -4.55 12.28 -4.42
CA ILE A 24 -5.75 11.47 -4.26
C ILE A 24 -6.95 12.14 -4.93
N LYS A 25 -7.12 13.43 -4.73
CA LYS A 25 -8.23 14.19 -5.33
C LYS A 25 -8.13 14.29 -6.85
N SER A 26 -6.94 14.13 -7.41
CA SER A 26 -6.75 14.18 -8.86
C SER A 26 -7.14 12.87 -9.56
N HIS A 27 -7.45 11.83 -8.81
CA HIS A 27 -7.86 10.53 -9.34
C HIS A 27 -9.30 10.22 -8.96
N LYS A 28 -9.94 9.35 -9.74
CA LYS A 28 -11.26 8.85 -9.39
C LYS A 28 -11.12 7.85 -8.23
N PRO A 29 -12.04 7.83 -7.25
CA PRO A 29 -12.00 6.82 -6.19
C PRO A 29 -11.96 5.40 -6.73
N SER A 30 -12.61 5.13 -7.88
CA SER A 30 -12.60 3.81 -8.51
C SER A 30 -11.23 3.38 -9.03
N ASP A 31 -10.29 4.32 -9.18
CA ASP A 31 -8.92 4.03 -9.61
C ASP A 31 -7.97 3.84 -8.44
N LEU A 32 -8.46 4.00 -7.22
CA LEU A 32 -7.66 3.87 -6.00
C LEU A 32 -8.05 2.62 -5.23
N SER A 33 -7.08 1.98 -4.63
CA SER A 33 -7.31 0.78 -3.83
C SER A 33 -6.34 0.69 -2.66
N ILE A 34 -6.69 -0.14 -1.70
CA ILE A 34 -5.83 -0.53 -0.59
C ILE A 34 -5.89 -2.05 -0.46
N CYS A 35 -5.03 -2.64 0.34
CA CYS A 35 -5.07 -4.08 0.57
C CYS A 35 -5.24 -4.42 2.05
N THR A 36 -5.58 -5.68 2.33
CA THR A 36 -5.81 -6.16 3.70
C THR A 36 -4.55 -6.05 4.56
N ILE A 37 -3.36 -6.13 3.97
CA ILE A 37 -2.10 -5.96 4.72
C ILE A 37 -2.01 -4.53 5.27
N THR A 38 -2.33 -3.54 4.43
CA THR A 38 -2.36 -2.14 4.85
C THR A 38 -3.39 -1.91 5.96
N LEU A 39 -4.58 -2.47 5.82
CA LEU A 39 -5.59 -2.37 6.87
C LEU A 39 -5.09 -2.97 8.20
N ALA A 40 -4.45 -4.14 8.15
CA ALA A 40 -3.92 -4.79 9.34
C ALA A 40 -2.89 -3.89 10.04
N GLU A 41 -2.00 -3.25 9.28
CA GLU A 41 -1.00 -2.34 9.83
C GLU A 41 -1.62 -1.08 10.43
N ILE A 42 -2.60 -0.50 9.75
CA ILE A 42 -3.30 0.69 10.23
C ILE A 42 -4.07 0.37 11.52
N TYR A 43 -4.82 -0.73 11.55
CA TYR A 43 -5.54 -1.15 12.75
C TYR A 43 -4.59 -1.43 13.93
N TYR A 44 -3.47 -2.08 13.65
CA TYR A 44 -2.46 -2.31 14.69
C TYR A 44 -1.93 -0.99 15.26
N GLY A 45 -1.61 -0.03 14.40
CA GLY A 45 -1.16 1.29 14.82
C GLY A 45 -2.19 2.02 15.69
N ILE A 46 -3.47 1.85 15.38
CA ILE A 46 -4.56 2.42 16.18
C ILE A 46 -4.65 1.73 17.54
N GLU A 47 -4.60 0.40 17.57
CA GLU A 47 -4.73 -0.38 18.81
C GLU A 47 -3.63 -0.08 19.82
N LYS A 48 -2.39 0.10 19.36
CA LYS A 48 -1.26 0.28 20.29
C LYS A 48 -1.17 1.68 20.89
N SER A 49 -1.97 2.65 20.45
CA SER A 49 -1.96 4.01 21.00
C SER A 49 -3.37 4.44 21.38
N PRO A 50 -3.61 4.86 22.63
CA PRO A 50 -4.95 5.27 23.06
C PRO A 50 -5.35 6.66 22.56
N VAL A 51 -4.43 7.41 21.93
CA VAL A 51 -4.68 8.80 21.51
C VAL A 51 -5.66 8.82 20.34
N LYS A 52 -6.80 9.48 20.53
CA LYS A 52 -7.83 9.69 19.48
C LYS A 52 -8.20 8.41 18.72
N LYS A 53 -8.26 7.30 19.42
CA LYS A 53 -8.50 5.98 18.85
C LYS A 53 -9.79 5.94 18.02
N LYS A 54 -10.88 6.47 18.55
CA LYS A 54 -12.18 6.50 17.87
C LYS A 54 -12.12 7.32 16.58
N GLU A 55 -11.47 8.50 16.62
CA GLU A 55 -11.32 9.35 15.44
C GLU A 55 -10.52 8.68 14.35
N ARG A 56 -9.45 7.98 14.73
CA ARG A 56 -8.60 7.27 13.77
C ARG A 56 -9.33 6.10 13.14
N HIS A 57 -10.11 5.35 13.91
CA HIS A 57 -10.97 4.29 13.35
C HIS A 57 -11.97 4.88 12.36
N ASN A 58 -12.61 5.99 12.71
CA ASN A 58 -13.58 6.62 11.82
C ASN A 58 -12.92 7.11 10.51
N LYS A 59 -11.69 7.63 10.60
CA LYS A 59 -10.96 8.07 9.40
C LYS A 59 -10.65 6.92 8.45
N ILE A 60 -10.11 5.82 8.97
CA ILE A 60 -9.77 4.69 8.09
C ILE A 60 -11.03 4.07 7.49
N GLU A 61 -12.11 3.99 8.24
CA GLU A 61 -13.38 3.48 7.73
C GLU A 61 -13.91 4.33 6.59
N ARG A 62 -13.83 5.66 6.70
CA ARG A 62 -14.24 6.57 5.62
C ARG A 62 -13.37 6.42 4.39
N ILE A 63 -12.07 6.18 4.59
CA ILE A 63 -11.14 5.98 3.48
C ILE A 63 -11.50 4.70 2.73
N TYR A 64 -11.55 3.55 3.41
CA TYR A 64 -11.73 2.28 2.71
C TYR A 64 -13.17 2.06 2.22
N SER A 65 -14.16 2.80 2.76
CA SER A 65 -15.54 2.70 2.27
C SER A 65 -15.70 3.18 0.83
N GLN A 66 -14.75 3.96 0.33
CA GLN A 66 -14.76 4.51 -1.02
C GLN A 66 -13.86 3.75 -1.99
N LEU A 67 -13.03 2.83 -1.48
CA LEU A 67 -11.99 2.18 -2.26
C LEU A 67 -12.20 0.68 -2.36
N GLU A 68 -11.63 0.09 -3.41
CA GLU A 68 -11.52 -1.36 -3.52
C GLU A 68 -10.50 -1.87 -2.49
N ILE A 69 -10.81 -3.00 -1.86
CA ILE A 69 -9.89 -3.65 -0.93
C ILE A 69 -9.45 -4.99 -1.52
N TYR A 70 -8.15 -5.12 -1.81
CA TYR A 70 -7.59 -6.36 -2.34
C TYR A 70 -7.05 -7.24 -1.23
N PRO A 71 -7.48 -8.50 -1.15
CA PRO A 71 -6.96 -9.43 -0.14
C PRO A 71 -5.64 -10.06 -0.58
N PHE A 72 -4.88 -10.56 0.39
CA PHE A 72 -3.77 -11.46 0.11
C PHE A 72 -4.36 -12.86 -0.14
N ASP A 73 -4.70 -13.13 -1.40
CA ASP A 73 -5.39 -14.36 -1.81
C ASP A 73 -4.42 -15.40 -2.37
N GLU A 74 -4.95 -16.47 -2.96
CA GLU A 74 -4.13 -17.55 -3.52
C GLU A 74 -3.20 -17.05 -4.62
N LEU A 75 -3.70 -16.21 -5.53
CA LEU A 75 -2.86 -15.67 -6.60
C LEU A 75 -1.74 -14.79 -6.05
N SER A 76 -2.05 -13.99 -5.04
CA SER A 76 -1.04 -13.18 -4.34
C SER A 76 0.02 -14.07 -3.69
N ALA A 77 -0.40 -15.19 -3.09
CA ALA A 77 0.53 -16.15 -2.48
C ALA A 77 1.47 -16.75 -3.52
N ARG A 78 0.99 -17.05 -4.72
CA ARG A 78 1.81 -17.57 -5.82
C ARG A 78 2.83 -16.52 -6.27
N LYS A 79 2.40 -15.28 -6.45
CA LYS A 79 3.30 -14.17 -6.83
C LYS A 79 4.34 -13.94 -5.75
N TYR A 80 3.94 -14.01 -4.49
CA TYR A 80 4.84 -13.89 -3.34
C TYR A 80 6.00 -14.89 -3.43
N SER A 81 5.71 -16.15 -3.71
CA SER A 81 6.73 -17.18 -3.79
C SER A 81 7.74 -16.90 -4.91
N ILE A 82 7.27 -16.44 -6.05
CA ILE A 82 8.13 -16.12 -7.21
C ILE A 82 9.00 -14.90 -6.90
N ILE A 83 8.41 -13.84 -6.38
CA ILE A 83 9.12 -12.59 -6.08
C ILE A 83 10.17 -12.84 -4.99
N ARG A 84 9.80 -13.51 -3.92
CA ARG A 84 10.70 -13.80 -2.80
C ARG A 84 11.90 -14.63 -3.25
N THR A 85 11.65 -15.66 -4.06
CA THR A 85 12.73 -16.51 -4.59
C THR A 85 13.69 -15.69 -5.44
N GLN A 86 13.18 -14.82 -6.30
CA GLN A 86 14.02 -13.99 -7.15
C GLN A 86 14.86 -13.00 -6.33
N LEU A 87 14.25 -12.35 -5.34
CA LEU A 87 14.97 -11.42 -4.47
C LEU A 87 16.09 -12.12 -3.69
N GLU A 88 15.82 -13.31 -3.17
CA GLU A 88 16.83 -14.08 -2.44
C GLU A 88 18.00 -14.49 -3.36
N LYS A 89 17.72 -14.89 -4.60
CA LYS A 89 18.77 -15.20 -5.59
C LYS A 89 19.63 -13.97 -5.89
N ASP A 90 19.03 -12.80 -5.95
CA ASP A 90 19.72 -11.55 -6.26
C ASP A 90 20.41 -10.95 -5.03
N GLY A 91 20.29 -11.56 -3.86
CA GLY A 91 20.84 -11.04 -2.61
C GLY A 91 20.18 -9.77 -2.13
N LEU A 92 18.94 -9.53 -2.54
CA LEU A 92 18.17 -8.33 -2.19
C LEU A 92 17.19 -8.64 -1.07
N VAL A 93 16.94 -7.63 -0.22
CA VAL A 93 16.03 -7.76 0.93
C VAL A 93 14.95 -6.68 0.82
N ILE A 94 13.73 -7.07 1.15
CA ILE A 94 12.59 -6.17 1.27
C ILE A 94 11.80 -6.63 2.51
N SER A 95 11.16 -5.70 3.21
CA SER A 95 10.38 -6.07 4.40
C SER A 95 9.25 -7.03 4.01
N GLU A 96 8.89 -7.89 4.95
CA GLU A 96 7.84 -8.90 4.72
C GLU A 96 6.52 -8.27 4.30
N ARG A 97 6.13 -7.16 4.94
CA ARG A 97 4.89 -6.46 4.63
C ARG A 97 4.91 -5.86 3.24
N ASP A 98 6.02 -5.23 2.86
CA ASP A 98 6.15 -4.65 1.52
C ASP A 98 6.15 -5.75 0.46
N LEU A 99 6.75 -6.89 0.76
CA LEU A 99 6.73 -8.05 -0.13
C LEU A 99 5.29 -8.54 -0.34
N GLN A 100 4.50 -8.61 0.71
CA GLN A 100 3.09 -9.00 0.62
C GLN A 100 2.25 -7.99 -0.18
N ILE A 101 2.46 -6.69 0.06
CA ILE A 101 1.79 -5.63 -0.69
C ILE A 101 2.15 -5.72 -2.18
N ALA A 102 3.43 -5.87 -2.48
CA ALA A 102 3.91 -6.03 -3.87
C ALA A 102 3.31 -7.27 -4.54
N SER A 103 3.16 -8.35 -3.81
CA SER A 103 2.58 -9.59 -4.31
C SER A 103 1.11 -9.40 -4.70
N ILE A 104 0.36 -8.68 -3.89
CA ILE A 104 -1.03 -8.33 -4.19
C ILE A 104 -1.08 -7.45 -5.45
N ALA A 105 -0.20 -6.46 -5.54
CA ALA A 105 -0.15 -5.58 -6.71
C ALA A 105 0.17 -6.35 -7.99
N MET A 106 1.14 -7.25 -7.95
CA MET A 106 1.50 -8.06 -9.11
C MET A 106 0.36 -8.99 -9.52
N ALA A 107 -0.33 -9.60 -8.55
CA ALA A 107 -1.44 -10.50 -8.81
C ALA A 107 -2.61 -9.79 -9.51
N ASN A 108 -2.80 -8.50 -9.23
CA ASN A 108 -3.94 -7.73 -9.70
C ASN A 108 -3.54 -6.64 -10.72
N LYS A 109 -2.29 -6.62 -11.14
CA LYS A 109 -1.74 -5.65 -12.11
C LYS A 109 -1.97 -4.20 -11.68
N LEU A 110 -1.64 -3.91 -10.43
CA LEU A 110 -1.81 -2.59 -9.85
C LEU A 110 -0.49 -1.82 -9.82
N ILE A 111 -0.59 -0.50 -9.79
CA ILE A 111 0.56 0.38 -9.59
C ILE A 111 0.67 0.63 -8.09
N VAL A 112 1.82 0.32 -7.49
CA VAL A 112 2.05 0.58 -6.07
C VAL A 112 2.40 2.05 -5.87
N VAL A 113 1.65 2.71 -4.98
CA VAL A 113 1.96 4.08 -4.57
C VAL A 113 2.66 4.01 -3.21
N THR A 114 3.93 4.39 -3.19
CA THR A 114 4.78 4.27 -2.01
C THR A 114 5.85 5.36 -2.00
N HIS A 115 6.23 5.79 -0.80
CA HIS A 115 7.42 6.64 -0.63
C HIS A 115 8.70 5.79 -0.57
N ASN A 116 8.56 4.49 -0.30
CA ASN A 116 9.68 3.54 -0.22
C ASN A 116 10.01 2.95 -1.60
N VAL A 117 10.22 3.83 -2.57
CA VAL A 117 10.43 3.47 -3.98
C VAL A 117 11.64 2.57 -4.15
N LYS A 118 12.72 2.84 -3.40
CA LYS A 118 13.97 2.09 -3.51
C LYS A 118 13.78 0.59 -3.28
N GLU A 119 13.01 0.21 -2.25
CA GLU A 119 12.74 -1.20 -1.96
C GLU A 119 11.81 -1.84 -2.99
N PHE A 120 10.71 -1.17 -3.33
CA PHE A 120 9.75 -1.73 -4.28
C PHE A 120 10.34 -1.88 -5.69
N LYS A 121 11.27 -1.01 -6.08
CA LYS A 121 11.95 -1.12 -7.38
C LYS A 121 12.90 -2.28 -7.49
N ARG A 122 13.21 -2.96 -6.38
CA ARG A 122 13.97 -4.22 -6.42
C ARG A 122 13.17 -5.35 -7.07
N ILE A 123 11.86 -5.18 -7.19
CA ILE A 123 10.97 -6.17 -7.79
C ILE A 123 10.78 -5.83 -9.26
N GLU A 124 11.21 -6.75 -10.14
CA GLU A 124 11.09 -6.56 -11.58
C GLU A 124 9.62 -6.52 -11.99
N LYS A 125 9.32 -5.72 -12.99
CA LYS A 125 7.98 -5.59 -13.61
C LYS A 125 6.91 -5.00 -12.70
N LEU A 126 7.28 -4.50 -11.51
CA LEU A 126 6.35 -3.82 -10.63
C LEU A 126 6.34 -2.33 -10.95
N ASP A 127 5.17 -1.79 -11.26
CA ASP A 127 4.99 -0.36 -11.49
C ASP A 127 4.85 0.34 -10.13
N VAL A 128 5.62 1.42 -9.95
CA VAL A 128 5.71 2.14 -8.67
C VAL A 128 5.64 3.63 -8.91
N GLU A 129 4.85 4.34 -8.10
CA GLU A 129 4.81 5.81 -8.09
C GLU A 129 4.99 6.33 -6.67
N ASP A 130 5.58 7.50 -6.53
CA ASP A 130 5.77 8.21 -5.26
C ASP A 130 4.98 9.51 -5.29
N TRP A 131 3.88 9.58 -4.54
CA TRP A 131 3.04 10.77 -4.45
C TRP A 131 3.46 11.72 -3.33
N ALA A 132 4.39 11.31 -2.48
CA ALA A 132 4.95 12.16 -1.42
C ALA A 132 6.18 12.95 -1.88
N LYS A 133 6.68 12.65 -3.07
CA LYS A 133 7.90 13.26 -3.59
C LYS A 133 7.72 14.75 -3.88
N THR A 134 8.62 15.57 -3.35
CA THR A 134 8.72 16.97 -3.73
C THR A 134 9.47 17.07 -5.06
N GLY A 135 8.71 17.41 -6.07
CA GLY A 135 9.21 17.44 -7.40
C GLY A 135 9.89 18.61 -7.86
#